data_cd0ffa2b65e6f1a8aff1094e969745dc
#
_entry.id   cd0ffa2b65e6f1a8aff1094e969745dc
#
_cell.length_a   1.000
_cell.length_b   1.000
_cell.length_c   1.000
_cell.angle_alpha   90.00
_cell.angle_beta   90.00
_cell.angle_gamma   90.00
#
_symmetry.space_group_name_H-M   'P 1'
#
loop_
_entity.id
_entity.type
_entity.pdbx_description
1 polymer ?
#
loop_
_entity_poly.entity_id
_entity_poly.type
_entity_poly.pdbx_seq_one_letter_code
_entity_poly.pdbx_strand_id
1 'polypeptide(L)'
;MLLFHFLRFWLHYGMRIWFRKLYVHYEAPWPKDAPLLFACTHPNSAVDFIFLPLITGRKSFVMVRGDVFENRWLNRMFRAIWMLPVYRMRDGFKTISKNKGSFIECFNEFDNNGRALIFSEGTSVQEKLLQPLMKGTARLAIDYIMSGENKEIYVVPMANNYTRFRQFRGTVMTNFGKPIRVSDYVERDNENQAKGYQKLTSEIYRALSTILIQQKNYRDDSLTEKALKVLRFNRLDERQEWIIEDQSVFIEEQKVTEWMNEHDGKSLPKDFEERFNALE
;
A
#
# COMPACT_ATOMS: atom_id res chain seq x y z
N MET A 1 -12.17 -15.64 -14.60
CA MET A 1 -10.77 -15.49 -15.07
C MET A 1 -10.67 -14.55 -16.27
N LEU A 2 -11.44 -14.70 -17.35
CA LEU A 2 -11.39 -13.82 -18.53
C LEU A 2 -11.57 -12.32 -18.21
N LEU A 3 -12.56 -11.96 -17.38
CA LEU A 3 -12.79 -10.57 -16.95
C LEU A 3 -11.55 -9.97 -16.25
N PHE A 4 -10.88 -10.75 -15.39
CA PHE A 4 -9.67 -10.30 -14.70
C PHE A 4 -8.55 -9.95 -15.69
N HIS A 5 -8.27 -10.84 -16.65
CA HIS A 5 -7.22 -10.60 -17.65
C HIS A 5 -7.57 -9.43 -18.57
N PHE A 6 -8.85 -9.29 -18.94
CA PHE A 6 -9.35 -8.16 -19.73
C PHE A 6 -9.15 -6.83 -18.98
N LEU A 7 -9.61 -6.74 -17.72
CA LEU A 7 -9.45 -5.54 -16.91
C LEU A 7 -7.97 -5.22 -16.64
N ARG A 8 -7.17 -6.25 -16.32
CA ARG A 8 -5.73 -6.09 -16.09
C ARG A 8 -5.02 -5.55 -17.33
N PHE A 9 -5.37 -6.01 -18.53
CA PHE A 9 -4.83 -5.51 -19.79
C PHE A 9 -5.09 -4.01 -19.93
N TRP A 10 -6.33 -3.57 -19.84
CA TRP A 10 -6.69 -2.15 -19.98
C TRP A 10 -6.10 -1.28 -18.87
N LEU A 11 -6.09 -1.75 -17.64
CA LEU A 11 -5.46 -1.06 -16.52
C LEU A 11 -3.95 -0.93 -16.72
N HIS A 12 -3.28 -1.97 -17.24
CA HIS A 12 -1.85 -1.89 -17.55
C HIS A 12 -1.54 -0.77 -18.53
N TYR A 13 -2.26 -0.70 -19.64
CA TYR A 13 -2.04 0.36 -20.63
C TYR A 13 -2.43 1.75 -20.11
N GLY A 14 -3.55 1.87 -19.42
CA GLY A 14 -3.98 3.13 -18.80
C GLY A 14 -2.95 3.66 -17.78
N MET A 15 -2.45 2.77 -16.92
CA MET A 15 -1.43 3.13 -15.93
C MET A 15 -0.07 3.45 -16.58
N ARG A 16 0.31 2.75 -17.66
CA ARG A 16 1.52 3.04 -18.44
C ARG A 16 1.46 4.39 -19.15
N ILE A 17 0.28 4.83 -19.56
CA ILE A 17 0.08 6.18 -20.10
C ILE A 17 0.22 7.22 -19.00
N TRP A 18 -0.43 6.98 -17.85
CA TRP A 18 -0.47 7.94 -16.75
C TRP A 18 0.86 8.06 -16.00
N PHE A 19 1.52 6.92 -15.71
CA PHE A 19 2.81 6.87 -15.02
C PHE A 19 3.95 6.57 -15.98
N ARG A 20 5.10 7.23 -15.77
CA ARG A 20 6.31 7.02 -16.59
C ARG A 20 6.91 5.64 -16.33
N LYS A 21 7.07 5.26 -15.07
CA LYS A 21 7.68 4.01 -14.62
C LYS A 21 7.01 3.54 -13.32
N LEU A 22 7.00 2.23 -13.16
CA LEU A 22 6.63 1.56 -11.91
C LEU A 22 7.83 0.70 -11.46
N TYR A 23 8.52 1.16 -10.42
CA TYR A 23 9.56 0.38 -9.76
C TYR A 23 8.94 -0.51 -8.70
N VAL A 24 9.43 -1.74 -8.60
CA VAL A 24 8.95 -2.72 -7.64
C VAL A 24 10.12 -3.26 -6.85
N HIS A 25 9.97 -3.33 -5.54
CA HIS A 25 10.97 -3.92 -4.65
C HIS A 25 10.31 -4.89 -3.67
N TYR A 26 10.99 -6.01 -3.42
CA TYR A 26 10.60 -7.03 -2.46
C TYR A 26 11.72 -7.21 -1.42
N GLU A 27 11.46 -6.93 -0.15
CA GLU A 27 12.45 -7.20 0.91
C GLU A 27 12.69 -8.70 1.13
N ALA A 28 11.68 -9.53 0.86
CA ALA A 28 11.76 -10.98 0.94
C ALA A 28 10.72 -11.67 0.03
N PRO A 29 10.97 -12.92 -0.39
CA PRO A 29 9.98 -13.70 -1.11
C PRO A 29 8.74 -13.99 -0.24
N TRP A 30 7.58 -14.06 -0.88
CA TRP A 30 6.33 -14.41 -0.21
C TRP A 30 6.13 -15.93 -0.16
N PRO A 31 5.47 -16.45 0.90
CA PRO A 31 4.99 -17.83 0.90
C PRO A 31 4.08 -18.08 -0.30
N LYS A 32 4.38 -19.16 -1.07
CA LYS A 32 3.62 -19.47 -2.29
C LYS A 32 2.30 -20.18 -1.99
N ASP A 33 2.28 -20.96 -0.92
CA ASP A 33 1.20 -21.88 -0.56
C ASP A 33 0.48 -21.44 0.72
N ALA A 34 0.42 -20.14 0.96
CA ALA A 34 -0.30 -19.55 2.08
C ALA A 34 -1.10 -18.33 1.62
N PRO A 35 -2.25 -18.04 2.29
CA PRO A 35 -3.00 -16.83 2.03
C PRO A 35 -2.22 -15.58 2.44
N LEU A 36 -2.42 -14.49 1.69
CA LEU A 36 -1.73 -13.23 1.89
C LEU A 36 -2.71 -12.07 2.10
N LEU A 37 -2.53 -11.33 3.17
CA LEU A 37 -3.20 -10.06 3.41
C LEU A 37 -2.22 -8.91 3.20
N PHE A 38 -2.40 -8.12 2.16
CA PHE A 38 -1.57 -6.94 1.89
C PHE A 38 -2.06 -5.77 2.74
N ALA A 39 -1.20 -5.30 3.64
CA ALA A 39 -1.39 -4.10 4.46
C ALA A 39 -0.80 -2.90 3.72
N CYS A 40 -1.63 -2.13 3.03
CA CYS A 40 -1.18 -1.09 2.12
C CYS A 40 -1.32 0.31 2.71
N THR A 41 -0.37 1.22 2.38
CA THR A 41 -0.54 2.67 2.55
C THR A 41 -1.55 3.22 1.53
N HIS A 42 -2.15 4.39 1.82
CA HIS A 42 -3.24 4.92 0.97
C HIS A 42 -3.06 6.39 0.57
N PRO A 43 -1.94 6.77 -0.04
CA PRO A 43 -1.71 8.16 -0.43
C PRO A 43 -2.53 8.60 -1.67
N ASN A 44 -2.96 7.66 -2.52
CA ASN A 44 -3.72 7.98 -3.74
C ASN A 44 -4.92 7.05 -3.92
N SER A 45 -6.06 7.46 -3.37
CA SER A 45 -7.27 6.64 -3.29
C SER A 45 -7.77 6.06 -4.62
N ALA A 46 -7.46 6.72 -5.73
CA ALA A 46 -7.96 6.30 -7.05
C ALA A 46 -7.18 5.14 -7.67
N VAL A 47 -5.89 4.97 -7.32
CA VAL A 47 -5.00 4.06 -8.07
C VAL A 47 -4.21 3.08 -7.22
N ASP A 48 -4.10 3.28 -5.90
CA ASP A 48 -3.25 2.45 -5.03
C ASP A 48 -3.56 0.95 -5.12
N PHE A 49 -4.83 0.59 -5.22
CA PHE A 49 -5.26 -0.80 -5.29
C PHE A 49 -4.94 -1.49 -6.62
N ILE A 50 -4.66 -0.71 -7.68
CA ILE A 50 -4.43 -1.22 -9.04
C ILE A 50 -3.04 -1.85 -9.15
N PHE A 51 -2.05 -1.37 -8.41
CA PHE A 51 -0.68 -1.85 -8.53
C PHE A 51 -0.51 -3.32 -8.15
N LEU A 52 -1.18 -3.78 -7.09
CA LEU A 52 -1.05 -5.17 -6.63
C LEU A 52 -1.41 -6.18 -7.73
N PRO A 53 -2.60 -6.15 -8.37
CA PRO A 53 -2.95 -7.08 -9.44
C PRO A 53 -2.11 -6.88 -10.71
N LEU A 54 -1.61 -5.66 -10.99
CA LEU A 54 -0.72 -5.42 -12.12
C LEU A 54 0.63 -6.09 -11.93
N ILE A 55 1.24 -5.94 -10.75
CA ILE A 55 2.53 -6.50 -10.38
C ILE A 55 2.45 -8.02 -10.27
N THR A 56 1.47 -8.53 -9.53
CA THR A 56 1.41 -9.97 -9.19
C THR A 56 0.78 -10.84 -10.27
N GLY A 57 0.03 -10.24 -11.20
CA GLY A 57 -0.75 -11.00 -12.20
C GLY A 57 -1.88 -11.85 -11.62
N ARG A 58 -2.21 -11.69 -10.34
CA ARG A 58 -3.23 -12.47 -9.63
C ARG A 58 -4.34 -11.57 -9.10
N LYS A 59 -5.57 -12.09 -9.09
CA LYS A 59 -6.70 -11.39 -8.45
C LYS A 59 -6.44 -11.24 -6.96
N SER A 60 -6.94 -10.15 -6.39
CA SER A 60 -6.93 -9.92 -4.95
C SER A 60 -8.24 -9.22 -4.58
N PHE A 61 -8.84 -9.61 -3.47
CA PHE A 61 -9.95 -8.83 -2.93
C PHE A 61 -9.42 -7.50 -2.40
N VAL A 62 -10.09 -6.40 -2.72
CA VAL A 62 -9.74 -5.07 -2.23
C VAL A 62 -10.82 -4.59 -1.28
N MET A 63 -10.41 -4.27 -0.06
CA MET A 63 -11.33 -3.74 0.94
C MET A 63 -11.51 -2.24 0.76
N VAL A 64 -12.74 -1.83 0.45
CA VAL A 64 -13.10 -0.44 0.12
C VAL A 64 -14.16 0.06 1.10
N ARG A 65 -14.23 1.37 1.32
CA ARG A 65 -15.23 2.00 2.22
C ARG A 65 -16.64 1.52 1.90
N GLY A 66 -17.40 1.14 2.93
CA GLY A 66 -18.72 0.57 2.78
C GLY A 66 -19.78 1.52 2.23
N ASP A 67 -19.61 2.85 2.43
CA ASP A 67 -20.53 3.87 1.94
C ASP A 67 -20.63 3.90 0.40
N VAL A 68 -19.56 3.57 -0.33
CA VAL A 68 -19.60 3.50 -1.80
C VAL A 68 -20.44 2.34 -2.34
N PHE A 69 -20.83 1.38 -1.48
CA PHE A 69 -21.66 0.22 -1.81
C PHE A 69 -23.16 0.44 -1.54
N GLU A 70 -23.58 1.59 -1.05
CA GLU A 70 -24.99 1.89 -0.77
C GLU A 70 -25.84 1.92 -2.04
N ASN A 71 -25.26 2.37 -3.15
CA ASN A 71 -25.91 2.30 -4.45
C ASN A 71 -25.88 0.85 -4.99
N ARG A 72 -27.06 0.26 -5.28
CA ARG A 72 -27.19 -1.14 -5.71
C ARG A 72 -26.43 -1.45 -7.00
N TRP A 73 -26.35 -0.51 -7.94
CA TRP A 73 -25.63 -0.69 -9.19
C TRP A 73 -24.11 -0.66 -8.96
N LEU A 74 -23.62 0.32 -8.21
CA LEU A 74 -22.19 0.41 -7.81
C LEU A 74 -21.77 -0.81 -7.00
N ASN A 75 -22.59 -1.27 -6.07
CA ASN A 75 -22.34 -2.51 -5.31
C ASN A 75 -22.12 -3.71 -6.24
N ARG A 76 -23.00 -3.89 -7.22
CA ARG A 76 -22.88 -5.00 -8.19
C ARG A 76 -21.60 -4.87 -9.03
N MET A 77 -21.27 -3.66 -9.48
CA MET A 77 -20.07 -3.38 -10.26
C MET A 77 -18.79 -3.63 -9.43
N PHE A 78 -18.71 -3.10 -8.21
CA PHE A 78 -17.54 -3.26 -7.36
C PHE A 78 -17.30 -4.70 -6.96
N ARG A 79 -18.34 -5.46 -6.62
CA ARG A 79 -18.21 -6.90 -6.34
C ARG A 79 -17.76 -7.70 -7.56
N ALA A 80 -18.17 -7.33 -8.77
CA ALA A 80 -17.73 -7.98 -10.00
C ALA A 80 -16.21 -7.81 -10.26
N ILE A 81 -15.60 -6.79 -9.67
CA ILE A 81 -14.15 -6.52 -9.73
C ILE A 81 -13.42 -6.79 -8.41
N TRP A 82 -13.97 -7.70 -7.59
CA TRP A 82 -13.39 -8.20 -6.33
C TRP A 82 -13.20 -7.12 -5.26
N MET A 83 -14.05 -6.12 -5.20
CA MET A 83 -14.08 -5.16 -4.10
C MET A 83 -15.10 -5.56 -3.04
N LEU A 84 -14.70 -5.47 -1.77
CA LEU A 84 -15.53 -5.79 -0.60
C LEU A 84 -15.71 -4.56 0.29
N PRO A 85 -16.94 -4.33 0.83
CA PRO A 85 -17.18 -3.21 1.72
C PRO A 85 -16.55 -3.41 3.10
N VAL A 86 -15.90 -2.36 3.62
CA VAL A 86 -15.43 -2.27 5.01
C VAL A 86 -15.98 -1.02 5.66
N TYR A 87 -16.59 -1.19 6.83
CA TYR A 87 -17.14 -0.12 7.64
C TYR A 87 -16.23 0.16 8.83
N ARG A 88 -15.96 1.43 9.10
CA ARG A 88 -15.07 1.90 10.16
C ARG A 88 -15.86 2.31 11.40
N MET A 89 -15.20 2.39 12.57
CA MET A 89 -15.82 2.83 13.83
C MET A 89 -16.50 4.21 13.67
N ARG A 90 -15.89 5.13 12.96
CA ARG A 90 -16.42 6.48 12.68
C ARG A 90 -17.66 6.47 11.78
N ASP A 91 -17.93 5.37 11.08
CA ASP A 91 -19.12 5.22 10.24
C ASP A 91 -20.35 4.76 11.08
N GLY A 92 -20.17 4.56 12.41
CA GLY A 92 -21.17 4.21 13.41
C GLY A 92 -21.05 2.76 13.89
N PHE A 93 -21.33 2.55 15.16
CA PHE A 93 -21.22 1.22 15.81
C PHE A 93 -22.12 0.16 15.15
N LYS A 94 -23.31 0.52 14.69
CA LYS A 94 -24.25 -0.40 14.03
C LYS A 94 -23.76 -0.89 12.67
N THR A 95 -22.82 -0.15 12.03
CA THR A 95 -22.31 -0.53 10.71
C THR A 95 -21.18 -1.53 10.79
N ILE A 96 -20.47 -1.61 11.92
CA ILE A 96 -19.35 -2.55 12.13
C ILE A 96 -19.81 -4.01 12.02
N SER A 97 -21.02 -4.33 12.48
CA SER A 97 -21.56 -5.69 12.36
C SER A 97 -21.70 -6.14 10.88
N LYS A 98 -21.84 -5.20 9.95
CA LYS A 98 -21.87 -5.47 8.51
C LYS A 98 -20.53 -5.99 7.97
N ASN A 99 -19.40 -5.73 8.66
CA ASN A 99 -18.09 -6.26 8.28
C ASN A 99 -18.03 -7.79 8.32
N LYS A 100 -18.88 -8.44 9.13
CA LYS A 100 -18.90 -9.90 9.27
C LYS A 100 -19.07 -10.60 7.90
N GLY A 101 -19.94 -10.08 7.04
CA GLY A 101 -20.13 -10.63 5.69
C GLY A 101 -18.88 -10.54 4.82
N SER A 102 -18.25 -9.36 4.78
CA SER A 102 -17.01 -9.14 4.02
C SER A 102 -15.82 -9.94 4.56
N PHE A 103 -15.74 -10.13 5.88
CA PHE A 103 -14.71 -10.96 6.50
C PHE A 103 -14.89 -12.43 6.14
N ILE A 104 -16.13 -12.95 6.14
CA ILE A 104 -16.41 -14.32 5.69
C ILE A 104 -15.99 -14.51 4.23
N GLU A 105 -16.27 -13.54 3.34
CA GLU A 105 -15.85 -13.60 1.94
C GLU A 105 -14.30 -13.62 1.83
N CYS A 106 -13.59 -12.83 2.65
CA CYS A 106 -12.13 -12.88 2.73
C CYS A 106 -11.62 -14.23 3.27
N PHE A 107 -12.25 -14.78 4.30
CA PHE A 107 -11.86 -16.07 4.88
C PHE A 107 -12.00 -17.20 3.86
N ASN A 108 -13.10 -17.22 3.09
CA ASN A 108 -13.27 -18.18 2.00
C ASN A 108 -12.17 -18.06 0.93
N GLU A 109 -11.72 -16.85 0.63
CA GLU A 109 -10.60 -16.64 -0.30
C GLU A 109 -9.28 -17.10 0.33
N PHE A 110 -9.04 -16.81 1.59
CA PHE A 110 -7.84 -17.26 2.31
C PHE A 110 -7.77 -18.79 2.44
N ASP A 111 -8.88 -19.48 2.65
CA ASP A 111 -8.95 -20.94 2.66
C ASP A 111 -8.54 -21.56 1.30
N ASN A 112 -8.56 -20.78 0.22
CA ASN A 112 -8.08 -21.16 -1.10
C ASN A 112 -6.70 -20.55 -1.44
N ASN A 113 -5.88 -20.23 -0.45
CA ASN A 113 -4.58 -19.55 -0.62
C ASN A 113 -4.69 -18.25 -1.44
N GLY A 114 -5.82 -17.57 -1.30
CA GLY A 114 -6.11 -16.33 -2.00
C GLY A 114 -5.49 -15.12 -1.34
N ARG A 115 -5.85 -13.94 -1.87
CA ARG A 115 -5.22 -12.67 -1.51
C ARG A 115 -6.26 -11.60 -1.25
N ALA A 116 -6.01 -10.78 -0.23
CA ALA A 116 -6.75 -9.55 0.00
C ALA A 116 -5.81 -8.37 0.22
N LEU A 117 -6.29 -7.18 -0.09
CA LEU A 117 -5.63 -5.90 0.17
C LEU A 117 -6.52 -5.04 1.05
N ILE A 118 -5.95 -4.50 2.10
CA ILE A 118 -6.59 -3.54 3.00
C ILE A 118 -5.72 -2.31 3.18
N PHE A 119 -6.34 -1.14 3.16
CA PHE A 119 -5.67 0.10 3.45
C PHE A 119 -5.64 0.33 4.96
N SER A 120 -4.48 0.05 5.57
CA SER A 120 -4.32 -0.02 7.02
C SER A 120 -4.50 1.32 7.74
N GLU A 121 -4.32 2.44 7.05
CA GLU A 121 -4.55 3.80 7.56
C GLU A 121 -6.05 4.14 7.71
N GLY A 122 -6.93 3.42 7.01
CA GLY A 122 -8.38 3.65 7.02
C GLY A 122 -8.82 5.01 6.46
N THR A 123 -7.92 5.76 5.89
CA THR A 123 -8.16 7.04 5.20
C THR A 123 -7.14 7.22 4.09
N SER A 124 -7.45 8.08 3.12
CA SER A 124 -6.50 8.46 2.08
C SER A 124 -6.10 9.91 2.26
N VAL A 125 -4.80 10.14 2.45
CA VAL A 125 -4.23 11.47 2.61
C VAL A 125 -3.04 11.59 1.68
N GLN A 126 -3.02 12.67 0.86
CA GLN A 126 -1.93 12.92 -0.09
C GLN A 126 -0.72 13.53 0.63
N GLU A 127 -0.14 12.77 1.53
CA GLU A 127 1.07 13.11 2.28
C GLU A 127 2.11 12.02 2.12
N LYS A 128 3.37 12.40 2.18
CA LYS A 128 4.49 11.46 2.21
C LYS A 128 4.89 11.17 3.67
N LEU A 129 3.90 10.77 4.47
CA LEU A 129 4.06 10.43 5.87
C LEU A 129 3.09 9.31 6.22
N LEU A 130 3.58 8.27 6.88
CA LEU A 130 2.74 7.17 7.33
C LEU A 130 1.73 7.66 8.37
N GLN A 131 0.46 7.47 8.08
CA GLN A 131 -0.62 7.81 9.00
C GLN A 131 -0.78 6.73 10.08
N PRO A 132 -1.38 7.06 11.23
CA PRO A 132 -1.68 6.07 12.26
C PRO A 132 -2.52 4.92 11.70
N LEU A 133 -2.11 3.68 11.99
CA LEU A 133 -2.81 2.50 11.49
C LEU A 133 -4.05 2.16 12.34
N MET A 134 -5.08 1.71 11.65
CA MET A 134 -6.29 1.15 12.27
C MET A 134 -6.11 -0.34 12.55
N LYS A 135 -6.65 -0.82 13.66
CA LYS A 135 -6.57 -2.24 14.08
C LYS A 135 -7.33 -3.22 13.15
N GLY A 136 -7.99 -2.72 12.10
CA GLY A 136 -8.81 -3.52 11.18
C GLY A 136 -8.02 -4.62 10.46
N THR A 137 -6.81 -4.31 10.01
CA THR A 137 -5.91 -5.26 9.36
C THR A 137 -5.50 -6.40 10.29
N ALA A 138 -5.04 -6.07 11.49
CA ALA A 138 -4.65 -7.05 12.49
C ALA A 138 -5.84 -7.90 12.94
N ARG A 139 -7.02 -7.29 13.11
CA ARG A 139 -8.25 -8.02 13.45
C ARG A 139 -8.64 -9.01 12.36
N LEU A 140 -8.71 -8.59 11.09
CA LEU A 140 -9.05 -9.49 9.99
C LEU A 140 -8.11 -10.70 9.94
N ALA A 141 -6.80 -10.48 10.10
CA ALA A 141 -5.80 -11.54 10.02
C ALA A 141 -5.86 -12.52 11.21
N ILE A 142 -5.94 -12.00 12.44
CA ILE A 142 -6.01 -12.83 13.66
C ILE A 142 -7.35 -13.56 13.74
N ASP A 143 -8.48 -12.89 13.43
CA ASP A 143 -9.81 -13.50 13.44
C ASP A 143 -9.90 -14.64 12.40
N TYR A 144 -9.17 -14.54 11.29
CA TYR A 144 -9.06 -15.65 10.33
C TYR A 144 -8.38 -16.87 10.95
N ILE A 145 -7.24 -16.71 11.63
CA ILE A 145 -6.55 -17.82 12.31
C ILE A 145 -7.48 -18.45 13.37
N MET A 146 -8.18 -17.62 14.14
CA MET A 146 -9.08 -18.08 15.20
C MET A 146 -10.38 -18.73 14.66
N SER A 147 -10.68 -18.58 13.39
CA SER A 147 -11.90 -19.14 12.77
C SER A 147 -11.84 -20.64 12.48
N GLY A 148 -10.70 -21.30 12.69
CA GLY A 148 -10.54 -22.75 12.48
C GLY A 148 -9.16 -23.25 12.89
N GLU A 149 -9.04 -24.59 12.97
CA GLU A 149 -7.77 -25.23 13.31
C GLU A 149 -6.77 -25.19 12.14
N ASN A 150 -5.49 -25.15 12.45
CA ASN A 150 -4.37 -25.20 11.50
C ASN A 150 -4.39 -24.11 10.41
N LYS A 151 -5.07 -22.98 10.66
CA LYS A 151 -5.05 -21.84 9.75
C LYS A 151 -3.79 -21.01 9.93
N GLU A 152 -3.22 -20.58 8.82
CA GLU A 152 -2.06 -19.68 8.79
C GLU A 152 -2.31 -18.59 7.74
N ILE A 153 -1.85 -17.38 8.01
CA ILE A 153 -1.89 -16.25 7.07
C ILE A 153 -0.67 -15.36 7.30
N TYR A 154 -0.23 -14.72 6.24
CA TYR A 154 0.86 -13.73 6.31
C TYR A 154 0.34 -12.35 5.94
N VAL A 155 0.69 -11.36 6.75
CA VAL A 155 0.52 -9.95 6.39
C VAL A 155 1.75 -9.48 5.63
N VAL A 156 1.56 -8.96 4.43
CA VAL A 156 2.62 -8.37 3.61
C VAL A 156 2.47 -6.86 3.62
N PRO A 157 3.38 -6.11 4.26
CA PRO A 157 3.39 -4.66 4.19
C PRO A 157 3.62 -4.21 2.75
N MET A 158 2.85 -3.23 2.27
CA MET A 158 2.95 -2.68 0.92
C MET A 158 2.89 -1.15 0.98
N ALA A 159 3.87 -0.48 0.41
CA ALA A 159 3.88 0.97 0.34
C ALA A 159 4.00 1.46 -1.11
N ASN A 160 3.11 2.37 -1.50
CA ASN A 160 3.19 3.06 -2.77
C ASN A 160 3.83 4.44 -2.57
N ASN A 161 5.03 4.61 -3.09
CA ASN A 161 5.79 5.86 -3.04
C ASN A 161 5.65 6.58 -4.38
N TYR A 162 5.04 7.75 -4.37
CA TYR A 162 4.86 8.57 -5.57
C TYR A 162 5.90 9.68 -5.62
N THR A 163 6.46 9.93 -6.80
CA THR A 163 7.25 11.14 -6.99
C THR A 163 6.39 12.38 -6.75
N ARG A 164 5.18 12.40 -7.34
CA ARG A 164 4.09 13.36 -7.06
C ARG A 164 2.73 12.69 -7.23
N PHE A 165 1.78 12.98 -6.37
CA PHE A 165 0.48 12.30 -6.34
C PHE A 165 -0.40 12.56 -7.55
N ARG A 166 -0.35 13.77 -8.14
CA ARG A 166 -1.24 14.21 -9.22
C ARG A 166 -0.53 14.52 -10.53
N GLN A 167 0.77 14.27 -10.61
CA GLN A 167 1.53 14.62 -11.80
C GLN A 167 1.37 13.53 -12.87
N PHE A 168 0.92 13.94 -14.06
CA PHE A 168 0.98 13.11 -15.25
C PHE A 168 2.44 12.74 -15.55
N ARG A 169 2.69 11.48 -15.94
CA ARG A 169 4.04 10.92 -16.17
C ARG A 169 4.95 10.93 -14.93
N GLY A 170 4.34 10.95 -13.74
CA GLY A 170 5.07 10.67 -12.50
C GLY A 170 5.59 9.24 -12.45
N THR A 171 6.48 8.97 -11.48
CA THR A 171 7.01 7.62 -11.21
C THR A 171 6.40 7.10 -9.90
N VAL A 172 6.16 5.80 -9.86
CA VAL A 172 5.70 5.09 -8.65
C VAL A 172 6.74 4.04 -8.27
N MET A 173 7.02 3.93 -6.98
CA MET A 173 7.82 2.86 -6.40
C MET A 173 6.93 2.09 -5.43
N THR A 174 6.56 0.86 -5.79
CA THR A 174 5.79 -0.05 -4.94
C THR A 174 6.73 -0.99 -4.23
N ASN A 175 6.82 -0.86 -2.92
CA ASN A 175 7.71 -1.65 -2.09
C ASN A 175 6.89 -2.63 -1.24
N PHE A 176 7.40 -3.87 -1.15
CA PHE A 176 6.83 -4.92 -0.32
C PHE A 176 7.81 -5.26 0.79
N GLY A 177 7.37 -5.15 2.03
CA GLY A 177 8.13 -5.54 3.21
C GLY A 177 8.16 -7.05 3.41
N LYS A 178 8.92 -7.50 4.41
CA LYS A 178 8.98 -8.92 4.79
C LYS A 178 7.59 -9.40 5.22
N PRO A 179 7.15 -10.58 4.77
CA PRO A 179 5.91 -11.17 5.24
C PRO A 179 5.93 -11.40 6.76
N ILE A 180 4.90 -10.94 7.44
CA ILE A 180 4.71 -11.08 8.89
C ILE A 180 3.82 -12.29 9.12
N ARG A 181 4.31 -13.29 9.83
CA ARG A 181 3.55 -14.47 10.20
C ARG A 181 2.56 -14.11 11.31
N VAL A 182 1.26 -14.29 11.07
CA VAL A 182 0.23 -13.78 11.99
C VAL A 182 0.07 -14.65 13.25
N SER A 183 0.31 -15.96 13.14
CA SER A 183 0.25 -16.88 14.29
C SER A 183 1.16 -16.49 15.45
N ASP A 184 2.26 -15.75 15.18
CA ASP A 184 3.18 -15.27 16.21
C ASP A 184 2.57 -14.17 17.12
N TYR A 185 1.42 -13.61 16.72
CA TYR A 185 0.71 -12.53 17.41
C TYR A 185 -0.63 -12.97 17.99
N VAL A 186 -1.02 -14.21 17.81
CA VAL A 186 -2.24 -14.77 18.41
C VAL A 186 -2.02 -15.04 19.89
N GLU A 187 -2.77 -14.38 20.75
CA GLU A 187 -2.69 -14.63 22.20
C GLU A 187 -3.45 -15.92 22.54
N ARG A 188 -2.87 -16.74 23.43
CA ARG A 188 -3.48 -18.02 23.85
C ARG A 188 -4.78 -17.85 24.63
N ASP A 189 -4.93 -16.70 25.26
CA ASP A 189 -6.09 -16.35 26.05
C ASP A 189 -6.97 -15.37 25.29
N ASN A 190 -8.22 -15.75 25.04
CA ASN A 190 -9.19 -14.93 24.30
C ASN A 190 -9.43 -13.56 24.92
N GLU A 191 -9.29 -13.42 26.25
CA GLU A 191 -9.43 -12.13 26.93
C GLU A 191 -8.30 -11.16 26.58
N ASN A 192 -7.16 -11.65 26.12
CA ASN A 192 -5.99 -10.87 25.79
C ASN A 192 -5.83 -10.55 24.29
N GLN A 193 -6.77 -10.96 23.41
CA GLN A 193 -6.65 -10.74 21.95
C GLN A 193 -6.48 -9.26 21.56
N ALA A 194 -6.97 -8.33 22.37
CA ALA A 194 -6.75 -6.90 22.18
C ALA A 194 -5.25 -6.53 22.14
N LYS A 195 -4.40 -7.26 22.89
CA LYS A 195 -2.93 -7.11 22.87
C LYS A 195 -2.34 -7.66 21.59
N GLY A 196 -2.82 -8.82 21.13
CA GLY A 196 -2.41 -9.41 19.83
C GLY A 196 -2.67 -8.46 18.65
N TYR A 197 -3.88 -7.89 18.59
CA TYR A 197 -4.20 -6.88 17.58
C TYR A 197 -3.28 -5.65 17.65
N GLN A 198 -2.96 -5.20 18.85
CA GLN A 198 -2.07 -4.05 19.05
C GLN A 198 -0.64 -4.37 18.64
N LYS A 199 -0.09 -5.52 19.07
CA LYS A 199 1.27 -5.96 18.70
C LYS A 199 1.42 -6.10 17.20
N LEU A 200 0.48 -6.80 16.53
CA LEU A 200 0.51 -6.96 15.06
C LEU A 200 0.36 -5.62 14.35
N THR A 201 -0.52 -4.72 14.81
CA THR A 201 -0.66 -3.38 14.22
C THR A 201 0.65 -2.58 14.35
N SER A 202 1.33 -2.65 15.49
CA SER A 202 2.61 -1.96 15.71
C SER A 202 3.72 -2.54 14.82
N GLU A 203 3.73 -3.86 14.61
CA GLU A 203 4.70 -4.51 13.72
C GLU A 203 4.44 -4.12 12.25
N ILE A 204 3.18 -4.10 11.81
CA ILE A 204 2.81 -3.62 10.46
C ILE A 204 3.25 -2.16 10.29
N TYR A 205 3.02 -1.30 11.30
CA TYR A 205 3.45 0.10 11.26
C TYR A 205 4.97 0.22 11.10
N ARG A 206 5.72 -0.53 11.90
CA ARG A 206 7.19 -0.56 11.85
C ARG A 206 7.69 -0.99 10.44
N ALA A 207 7.12 -2.08 9.91
CA ALA A 207 7.49 -2.58 8.60
C ALA A 207 7.10 -1.62 7.45
N LEU A 208 5.95 -0.96 7.52
CA LEU A 208 5.57 0.07 6.55
C LEU A 208 6.49 1.29 6.61
N SER A 209 6.94 1.67 7.82
CA SER A 209 7.84 2.81 8.02
C SER A 209 9.20 2.63 7.32
N THR A 210 9.69 1.40 7.17
CA THR A 210 10.98 1.12 6.50
C THR A 210 10.90 1.19 4.98
N ILE A 211 9.73 0.92 4.41
CA ILE A 211 9.51 0.84 2.95
C ILE A 211 8.81 2.07 2.36
N LEU A 212 8.52 3.08 3.19
CA LEU A 212 7.90 4.34 2.79
C LEU A 212 8.92 5.48 2.85
N ILE A 213 9.00 6.29 1.80
CA ILE A 213 9.75 7.55 1.81
C ILE A 213 8.92 8.57 2.58
N GLN A 214 9.41 8.97 3.77
CA GLN A 214 8.66 9.82 4.69
C GLN A 214 9.23 11.24 4.73
N GLN A 215 8.43 12.22 4.34
CA GLN A 215 8.74 13.65 4.43
C GLN A 215 7.88 14.28 5.51
N LYS A 216 8.49 14.83 6.57
CA LYS A 216 7.79 15.44 7.71
C LYS A 216 6.88 16.59 7.31
N ASN A 217 7.32 17.41 6.33
CA ASN A 217 6.63 18.60 5.86
C ASN A 217 6.52 18.56 4.33
N TYR A 218 5.75 17.57 3.80
CA TYR A 218 5.58 17.42 2.36
C TYR A 218 4.85 18.61 1.75
N ARG A 219 5.49 19.24 0.78
CA ARG A 219 4.93 20.23 -0.13
C ARG A 219 5.61 20.06 -1.49
N ASP A 220 4.89 20.25 -2.57
CA ASP A 220 5.43 20.11 -3.94
C ASP A 220 6.59 21.09 -4.24
N ASP A 221 6.64 22.22 -3.52
CA ASP A 221 7.65 23.28 -3.63
C ASP A 221 8.73 23.21 -2.54
N SER A 222 8.72 22.19 -1.68
CA SER A 222 9.68 22.05 -0.60
C SER A 222 11.11 21.85 -1.11
N LEU A 223 12.13 22.23 -0.30
CA LEU A 223 13.54 21.99 -0.62
C LEU A 223 13.82 20.51 -0.87
N THR A 224 13.15 19.61 -0.14
CA THR A 224 13.26 18.17 -0.34
C THR A 224 12.79 17.76 -1.74
N GLU A 225 11.63 18.27 -2.22
CA GLU A 225 11.14 17.95 -3.57
C GLU A 225 12.03 18.58 -4.65
N LYS A 226 12.60 19.75 -4.40
CA LYS A 226 13.61 20.37 -5.29
C LYS A 226 14.86 19.49 -5.39
N ALA A 227 15.40 19.01 -4.27
CA ALA A 227 16.52 18.09 -4.23
C ALA A 227 16.22 16.78 -4.98
N LEU A 228 15.06 16.19 -4.74
CA LEU A 228 14.61 14.98 -5.43
C LEU A 228 14.38 15.22 -6.95
N LYS A 229 13.95 16.41 -7.37
CA LYS A 229 13.81 16.76 -8.79
C LYS A 229 15.16 16.73 -9.50
N VAL A 230 16.23 17.29 -8.90
CA VAL A 230 17.58 17.23 -9.46
C VAL A 230 18.09 15.80 -9.54
N LEU A 231 17.91 15.00 -8.47
CA LEU A 231 18.27 13.59 -8.45
C LEU A 231 17.59 12.82 -9.58
N ARG A 232 16.27 13.00 -9.72
CA ARG A 232 15.45 12.33 -10.75
C ARG A 232 15.82 12.75 -12.17
N PHE A 233 16.19 14.02 -12.38
CA PHE A 233 16.62 14.53 -13.68
C PHE A 233 17.92 13.88 -14.15
N ASN A 234 18.89 13.70 -13.25
CA ASN A 234 20.17 13.07 -13.56
C ASN A 234 20.05 11.53 -13.75
N ARG A 235 18.92 10.94 -13.40
CA ARG A 235 18.68 9.50 -13.56
C ARG A 235 18.17 9.21 -14.96
N LEU A 236 19.07 8.77 -15.83
CA LEU A 236 18.74 8.25 -17.15
C LEU A 236 18.38 6.77 -17.01
N ASP A 237 17.08 6.47 -17.00
CA ASP A 237 16.60 5.08 -17.06
C ASP A 237 16.13 4.78 -18.49
N GLU A 238 17.00 4.14 -19.27
CA GLU A 238 16.78 3.80 -20.67
C GLU A 238 16.02 2.46 -20.84
N ARG A 239 15.74 1.75 -19.74
CA ARG A 239 15.00 0.49 -19.79
C ARG A 239 13.64 0.69 -20.43
N GLN A 240 13.27 -0.18 -21.37
CA GLN A 240 12.00 -0.09 -22.10
C GLN A 240 10.80 -0.62 -21.29
N GLU A 241 11.06 -1.48 -20.30
CA GLU A 241 10.05 -2.04 -19.42
C GLU A 241 9.37 -0.93 -18.62
N TRP A 242 8.06 -1.07 -18.45
CA TRP A 242 7.29 -0.16 -17.62
C TRP A 242 7.30 -0.56 -16.13
N ILE A 243 7.23 -1.86 -15.84
CA ILE A 243 7.38 -2.42 -14.49
C ILE A 243 8.82 -2.93 -14.37
N ILE A 244 9.55 -2.40 -13.41
CA ILE A 244 10.98 -2.66 -13.24
C ILE A 244 11.23 -3.11 -11.80
N GLU A 245 11.76 -4.31 -11.61
CA GLU A 245 12.20 -4.77 -10.29
C GLU A 245 13.56 -4.15 -9.96
N ASP A 246 13.55 -3.11 -9.15
CA ASP A 246 14.74 -2.34 -8.79
C ASP A 246 14.48 -1.52 -7.51
N GLN A 247 15.36 -1.67 -6.53
CA GLN A 247 15.31 -0.92 -5.27
C GLN A 247 16.18 0.34 -5.26
N SER A 248 17.09 0.50 -6.22
CA SER A 248 18.08 1.59 -6.19
C SER A 248 17.42 2.96 -6.13
N VAL A 249 16.37 3.13 -6.96
CA VAL A 249 15.59 4.38 -7.03
C VAL A 249 14.96 4.74 -5.68
N PHE A 250 14.39 3.75 -5.00
CA PHE A 250 13.82 3.95 -3.67
C PHE A 250 14.88 4.31 -2.65
N ILE A 251 15.98 3.56 -2.59
CA ILE A 251 17.09 3.78 -1.61
C ILE A 251 17.71 5.18 -1.78
N GLU A 252 17.94 5.61 -3.02
CA GLU A 252 18.50 6.93 -3.28
C GLU A 252 17.55 8.05 -2.82
N GLU A 253 16.26 7.96 -3.17
CA GLU A 253 15.28 8.98 -2.76
C GLU A 253 15.05 8.97 -1.25
N GLN A 254 15.07 7.79 -0.61
CA GLN A 254 14.97 7.65 0.84
C GLN A 254 16.13 8.35 1.54
N LYS A 255 17.38 8.07 1.14
CA LYS A 255 18.58 8.68 1.73
C LYS A 255 18.56 10.21 1.64
N VAL A 256 18.19 10.75 0.48
CA VAL A 256 18.06 12.21 0.31
C VAL A 256 17.00 12.77 1.24
N THR A 257 15.86 12.10 1.33
CA THR A 257 14.73 12.54 2.16
C THR A 257 15.08 12.48 3.65
N GLU A 258 15.72 11.41 4.10
CA GLU A 258 16.19 11.26 5.49
C GLU A 258 17.19 12.36 5.86
N TRP A 259 18.17 12.59 5.00
CA TRP A 259 19.13 13.68 5.20
C TRP A 259 18.45 15.05 5.30
N MET A 260 17.50 15.34 4.41
CA MET A 260 16.73 16.59 4.42
C MET A 260 15.87 16.74 5.69
N ASN A 261 15.26 15.66 6.17
CA ASN A 261 14.47 15.64 7.41
C ASN A 261 15.33 15.95 8.67
N GLU A 262 16.62 15.56 8.65
CA GLU A 262 17.57 15.82 9.75
C GLU A 262 18.12 17.23 9.71
N HIS A 263 18.19 17.84 8.53
CA HIS A 263 18.77 19.16 8.30
C HIS A 263 17.71 20.23 7.99
N ASP A 264 16.51 20.08 8.56
CA ASP A 264 15.36 20.97 8.33
C ASP A 264 15.76 22.46 8.52
N GLY A 265 15.50 23.28 7.49
CA GLY A 265 15.78 24.71 7.47
C GLY A 265 17.22 25.12 7.09
N LYS A 266 18.13 24.20 6.77
CA LYS A 266 19.44 24.55 6.20
C LYS A 266 19.33 24.74 4.70
N SER A 267 19.98 25.78 4.18
CA SER A 267 20.09 26.02 2.73
C SER A 267 20.80 24.85 2.05
N LEU A 268 20.33 24.48 0.87
CA LEU A 268 21.07 23.55 0.01
C LEU A 268 22.43 24.16 -0.38
N PRO A 269 23.46 23.32 -0.63
CA PRO A 269 24.72 23.80 -1.20
C PRO A 269 24.46 24.65 -2.46
N LYS A 270 25.24 25.71 -2.65
CA LYS A 270 25.06 26.67 -3.77
C LYS A 270 25.07 26.01 -5.14
N ASP A 271 25.95 25.02 -5.33
CA ASP A 271 26.04 24.24 -6.57
C ASP A 271 24.75 23.44 -6.85
N PHE A 272 24.00 23.09 -5.82
CA PHE A 272 22.72 22.41 -5.94
C PHE A 272 21.59 23.37 -6.34
N GLU A 273 21.58 24.59 -5.77
CA GLU A 273 20.63 25.65 -6.15
C GLU A 273 20.84 26.09 -7.61
N GLU A 274 22.12 26.22 -8.05
CA GLU A 274 22.46 26.54 -9.45
C GLU A 274 21.95 25.46 -10.41
N ARG A 275 22.15 24.18 -10.11
CA ARG A 275 21.64 23.06 -10.90
C ARG A 275 20.12 23.02 -10.94
N PHE A 276 19.47 23.34 -9.81
CA PHE A 276 18.00 23.38 -9.77
C PHE A 276 17.45 24.48 -10.67
N ASN A 277 18.00 25.69 -10.59
CA ASN A 277 17.57 26.84 -11.39
C ASN A 277 17.83 26.63 -12.91
N ALA A 278 18.82 25.81 -13.27
CA ALA A 278 19.07 25.43 -14.65
C ALA A 278 18.05 24.42 -15.22
N LEU A 279 17.17 23.84 -14.36
CA LEU A 279 16.12 22.89 -14.74
C LEU A 279 14.72 23.51 -14.83
N GLU A 280 14.56 24.77 -14.46
CA GLU A 280 13.34 25.57 -14.62
C GLU A 280 13.35 26.29 -15.99
#